data_67d4b4d5545fd192ddd4a112928c2560
#
_entry.id   67d4b4d5545fd192ddd4a112928c2560
#
_cell.length_a   1.000
_cell.length_b   1.000
_cell.length_c   1.000
_cell.angle_alpha   90.00
_cell.angle_beta   90.00
_cell.angle_gamma   90.00
#
_symmetry.space_group_name_H-M   'P 1'
#
loop_
_entity.id
_entity.type
_entity.pdbx_description
1 polymer ?
#
loop_
_entity_poly.entity_id
_entity_poly.type
_entity_poly.pdbx_seq_one_letter_code
_entity_poly.pdbx_strand_id
1 'polypeptide(L)'
;MWRPFRQRERNECEATGCERPDGSVHELAARWKTGKLVLQPSDPSLQSKEVELDLFFHKLVLMRNQLRILEQKVNSSEALTSAEKFDWQQYITRCHGSMTTFNLLFKDKESNF
;
A
#
# COMPACT_ATOMS: atom_id res chain seq x y z
N MET A 1 2.13 -14.87 14.25
CA MET A 1 0.80 -14.58 13.76
C MET A 1 0.84 -13.78 12.46
N TRP A 2 1.55 -12.68 12.46
CA TRP A 2 1.71 -11.85 11.25
C TRP A 2 2.72 -12.40 10.25
N ARG A 3 3.74 -13.14 10.72
CA ARG A 3 4.87 -13.54 9.91
C ARG A 3 4.52 -14.39 8.68
N PRO A 4 3.70 -15.45 8.80
CA PRO A 4 3.37 -16.26 7.61
C PRO A 4 2.61 -15.45 6.55
N PHE A 5 1.68 -14.59 6.99
CA PHE A 5 0.92 -13.76 6.08
C PHE A 5 1.80 -12.71 5.39
N ARG A 6 2.65 -12.06 6.18
CA ARG A 6 3.59 -11.06 5.65
C ARG A 6 4.56 -11.67 4.66
N GLN A 7 5.07 -12.86 4.95
CA GLN A 7 5.99 -13.57 4.07
C GLN A 7 5.32 -13.94 2.76
N ARG A 8 4.06 -14.38 2.81
CA ARG A 8 3.30 -14.70 1.60
C ARG A 8 3.08 -13.46 0.74
N GLU A 9 2.74 -12.34 1.34
CA GLU A 9 2.56 -11.09 0.60
C GLU A 9 3.85 -10.67 -0.11
N ARG A 10 4.97 -10.80 0.59
CA ARG A 10 6.27 -10.49 0.00
C ARG A 10 6.56 -11.37 -1.21
N ASN A 11 6.32 -12.65 -1.08
CA ASN A 11 6.56 -13.60 -2.16
C ASN A 11 5.66 -13.29 -3.36
N GLU A 12 4.42 -12.99 -3.12
CA GLU A 12 3.48 -12.62 -4.18
C GLU A 12 3.96 -11.38 -4.91
N CYS A 13 4.38 -10.36 -4.18
CA CYS A 13 4.85 -9.12 -4.77
C CYS A 13 6.14 -9.34 -5.56
N GLU A 14 7.07 -10.10 -5.03
CA GLU A 14 8.34 -10.38 -5.70
C GLU A 14 8.14 -11.21 -6.97
N ALA A 15 7.18 -12.13 -6.95
CA ALA A 15 6.92 -13.00 -8.09
C ALA A 15 6.16 -12.29 -9.19
N THR A 16 5.22 -11.42 -8.85
CA THR A 16 4.28 -10.81 -9.81
C THR A 16 4.48 -9.33 -10.03
N GLY A 17 5.32 -8.67 -9.24
CA GLY A 17 5.58 -7.25 -9.39
C GLY A 17 4.47 -6.34 -8.90
N CYS A 18 3.83 -6.66 -7.79
CA CYS A 18 2.82 -5.80 -7.16
C CYS A 18 1.65 -5.46 -8.08
N GLU A 19 1.03 -6.48 -8.63
CA GLU A 19 -0.10 -6.32 -9.53
C GLU A 19 -1.34 -5.76 -8.83
N ARG A 20 -2.12 -4.98 -9.57
CA ARG A 20 -3.44 -4.54 -9.12
C ARG A 20 -4.42 -5.73 -9.13
N PRO A 21 -5.54 -5.61 -8.38
CA PRO A 21 -6.58 -6.64 -8.48
C PRO A 21 -7.14 -6.84 -9.88
N ASP A 22 -7.03 -5.85 -10.74
CA ASP A 22 -7.47 -5.93 -12.13
C ASP A 22 -6.40 -6.49 -13.08
N GLY A 23 -5.27 -6.94 -12.54
CA GLY A 23 -4.20 -7.52 -13.33
C GLY A 23 -3.16 -6.54 -13.85
N SER A 24 -3.33 -5.24 -13.64
CA SER A 24 -2.34 -4.26 -14.05
C SER A 24 -1.26 -4.09 -12.98
N VAL A 25 -0.11 -3.55 -13.38
CA VAL A 25 1.04 -3.38 -12.51
C VAL A 25 1.17 -1.92 -12.10
N HIS A 26 1.37 -1.68 -10.81
CA HIS A 26 1.68 -0.34 -10.30
C HIS A 26 3.16 -0.05 -10.52
N GLU A 27 3.47 1.13 -11.02
CA GLU A 27 4.83 1.53 -11.26
C GLU A 27 5.23 2.74 -10.41
N LEU A 28 6.46 2.68 -9.92
CA LEU A 28 7.10 3.80 -9.26
C LEU A 28 7.48 4.84 -10.31
N ALA A 29 7.28 6.13 -10.00
CA ALA A 29 7.66 7.21 -10.90
C ALA A 29 9.18 7.15 -11.19
N ALA A 30 9.56 7.47 -12.42
CA ALA A 30 10.94 7.30 -12.86
C ALA A 30 11.95 8.06 -12.01
N ARG A 31 11.58 9.24 -11.52
CA ARG A 31 12.46 10.05 -10.68
C ARG A 31 12.78 9.42 -9.32
N TRP A 32 12.00 8.42 -8.91
CA TRP A 32 12.18 7.76 -7.61
C TRP A 32 12.86 6.39 -7.75
N LYS A 33 12.98 5.87 -8.96
CA LYS A 33 13.61 4.57 -9.18
C LYS A 33 15.06 4.59 -8.71
N THR A 34 15.47 3.55 -8.03
CA THR A 34 16.80 3.40 -7.42
C THR A 34 17.09 4.45 -6.34
N GLY A 35 16.08 5.20 -5.93
CA GLY A 35 16.22 6.18 -4.85
C GLY A 35 16.15 5.54 -3.48
N LYS A 36 16.31 6.38 -2.46
CA LYS A 36 16.27 5.95 -1.07
C LYS A 36 15.39 6.86 -0.23
N LEU A 37 14.68 6.26 0.70
CA LEU A 37 13.95 6.98 1.73
C LEU A 37 14.88 7.12 2.93
N VAL A 38 15.17 8.34 3.33
CA VAL A 38 16.08 8.60 4.46
C VAL A 38 15.26 9.03 5.67
N LEU A 39 15.39 8.28 6.76
CA LEU A 39 14.78 8.61 8.04
C LEU A 39 15.83 9.31 8.89
N GLN A 40 15.67 10.62 9.03
CA GLN A 40 16.65 11.45 9.71
C GLN A 40 16.17 11.78 11.11
N PRO A 41 16.91 11.37 12.16
CA PRO A 41 16.51 11.72 13.51
C PRO A 41 16.68 13.21 13.80
N SER A 42 15.94 13.71 14.78
CA SER A 42 16.05 15.12 15.17
C SER A 42 17.38 15.43 15.85
N ASP A 43 18.00 14.43 16.47
CA ASP A 43 19.32 14.59 17.12
C ASP A 43 20.41 14.32 16.10
N PRO A 44 21.25 15.34 15.75
CA PRO A 44 22.28 15.15 14.73
C PRO A 44 23.37 14.15 15.11
N SER A 45 23.50 13.79 16.38
CA SER A 45 24.47 12.80 16.81
C SER A 45 24.07 11.36 16.49
N LEU A 46 22.79 11.14 16.15
CA LEU A 46 22.29 9.82 15.80
C LEU A 46 22.38 9.61 14.30
N GLN A 47 22.57 8.34 13.92
CA GLN A 47 22.65 7.98 12.51
C GLN A 47 21.27 7.94 11.88
N SER A 48 21.18 8.39 10.63
CA SER A 48 19.98 8.24 9.85
C SER A 48 19.84 6.80 9.37
N LYS A 49 18.61 6.40 9.04
CA LYS A 49 18.32 5.11 8.45
C LYS A 49 17.89 5.30 7.01
N GLU A 50 18.29 4.38 6.16
CA GLU A 50 17.90 4.42 4.75
C GLU A 50 17.12 3.18 4.40
N VAL A 51 16.05 3.36 3.62
CA VAL A 51 15.24 2.27 3.08
C VAL A 51 15.18 2.49 1.58
N GLU A 52 15.39 1.43 0.82
CA GLU A 52 15.25 1.52 -0.63
C GLU A 52 13.82 1.92 -0.99
N LEU A 53 13.70 2.91 -1.85
CA LEU A 53 12.40 3.45 -2.23
C LEU A 53 11.55 2.42 -2.96
N ASP A 54 12.19 1.55 -3.74
CA ASP A 54 11.48 0.46 -4.41
C ASP A 54 10.83 -0.47 -3.40
N LEU A 55 11.54 -0.84 -2.34
CA LEU A 55 10.99 -1.69 -1.29
C LEU A 55 9.85 -1.00 -0.56
N PHE A 56 10.02 0.26 -0.21
CA PHE A 56 9.00 1.05 0.46
C PHE A 56 7.73 1.15 -0.39
N PHE A 57 7.92 1.42 -1.68
CA PHE A 57 6.81 1.51 -2.63
C PHE A 57 6.05 0.18 -2.73
N HIS A 58 6.77 -0.93 -2.83
CA HIS A 58 6.14 -2.26 -2.88
C HIS A 58 5.28 -2.54 -1.65
N LYS A 59 5.77 -2.15 -0.48
CA LYS A 59 5.00 -2.34 0.76
C LYS A 59 3.72 -1.50 0.77
N LEU A 60 3.79 -0.28 0.27
CA LEU A 60 2.62 0.58 0.17
C LEU A 60 1.59 0.01 -0.81
N VAL A 61 2.06 -0.49 -1.95
CA VAL A 61 1.18 -1.10 -2.95
C VAL A 61 0.50 -2.34 -2.41
N LEU A 62 1.22 -3.16 -1.66
CA LEU A 62 0.63 -4.34 -1.01
C LEU A 62 -0.51 -3.95 -0.08
N MET A 63 -0.29 -2.95 0.76
CA MET A 63 -1.34 -2.48 1.68
C MET A 63 -2.54 -1.94 0.93
N ARG A 64 -2.30 -1.17 -0.12
CA ARG A 64 -3.36 -0.64 -0.97
C ARG A 64 -4.20 -1.75 -1.59
N ASN A 65 -3.54 -2.77 -2.13
CA ASN A 65 -4.23 -3.87 -2.77
C ASN A 65 -5.05 -4.67 -1.77
N GLN A 66 -4.52 -4.90 -0.57
CA GLN A 66 -5.24 -5.61 0.48
C GLN A 66 -6.47 -4.83 0.93
N LEU A 67 -6.36 -3.51 1.04
CA LEU A 67 -7.51 -2.67 1.39
C LEU A 67 -8.60 -2.74 0.32
N ARG A 68 -8.23 -2.79 -0.94
CA ARG A 68 -9.20 -2.90 -2.03
C ARG A 68 -9.90 -4.26 -2.03
N ILE A 69 -9.16 -5.31 -1.73
CA ILE A 69 -9.76 -6.64 -1.60
C ILE A 69 -10.72 -6.66 -0.42
N LEU A 70 -10.33 -6.09 0.72
CA LEU A 70 -11.21 -6.00 1.88
C LEU A 70 -12.47 -5.21 1.56
N GLU A 71 -12.34 -4.12 0.84
CA GLU A 71 -13.48 -3.31 0.41
C GLU A 71 -14.46 -4.13 -0.41
N GLN A 72 -13.95 -4.92 -1.36
CA GLN A 72 -14.78 -5.79 -2.19
C GLN A 72 -15.50 -6.82 -1.33
N LYS A 73 -14.80 -7.43 -0.37
CA LYS A 73 -15.39 -8.43 0.52
C LYS A 73 -16.49 -7.85 1.39
N VAL A 74 -16.28 -6.66 1.91
CA VAL A 74 -17.29 -5.96 2.72
C VAL A 74 -18.53 -5.66 1.87
N ASN A 75 -18.32 -5.10 0.69
CA ASN A 75 -19.43 -4.67 -0.17
C ASN A 75 -20.21 -5.83 -0.77
N SER A 76 -19.58 -6.98 -0.95
CA SER A 76 -20.23 -8.16 -1.51
C SER A 76 -20.77 -9.13 -0.45
N SER A 77 -20.54 -8.88 0.82
CA SER A 77 -20.98 -9.77 1.89
C SER A 77 -22.50 -9.76 2.03
N GLU A 78 -23.10 -10.94 2.07
CA GLU A 78 -24.52 -11.10 2.33
C GLU A 78 -24.82 -11.14 3.82
N ALA A 79 -23.80 -11.37 4.65
CA ALA A 79 -23.94 -11.46 6.10
C ALA A 79 -24.05 -10.09 6.77
N LEU A 80 -23.61 -9.03 6.09
CA LEU A 80 -23.60 -7.68 6.65
C LEU A 80 -24.83 -6.89 6.17
N THR A 81 -25.40 -6.10 7.08
CA THR A 81 -26.45 -5.17 6.72
C THR A 81 -25.89 -3.99 5.96
N SER A 82 -26.77 -3.23 5.28
CA SER A 82 -26.34 -2.02 4.58
C SER A 82 -25.70 -1.01 5.52
N ALA A 83 -26.22 -0.89 6.74
CA ALA A 83 -25.67 0.01 7.74
C ALA A 83 -24.25 -0.42 8.16
N GLU A 84 -24.04 -1.73 8.33
CA GLU A 84 -22.73 -2.26 8.69
C GLU A 84 -21.71 -2.06 7.55
N LYS A 85 -22.13 -2.30 6.31
CA LYS A 85 -21.27 -2.08 5.15
C LYS A 85 -20.85 -0.60 5.06
N PHE A 86 -21.78 0.30 5.28
CA PHE A 86 -21.49 1.73 5.26
C PHE A 86 -20.49 2.11 6.34
N ASP A 87 -20.69 1.60 7.55
CA ASP A 87 -19.81 1.88 8.67
C ASP A 87 -18.39 1.37 8.41
N TRP A 88 -18.27 0.14 7.93
CA TRP A 88 -16.96 -0.45 7.68
C TRP A 88 -16.25 0.22 6.50
N GLN A 89 -17.01 0.59 5.49
CA GLN A 89 -16.48 1.30 4.32
C GLN A 89 -15.82 2.63 4.71
N GLN A 90 -16.35 3.30 5.72
CA GLN A 90 -15.76 4.56 6.20
C GLN A 90 -14.33 4.37 6.70
N TYR A 91 -14.07 3.27 7.39
CA TYR A 91 -12.71 2.98 7.89
C TYR A 91 -11.75 2.71 6.75
N ILE A 92 -12.20 1.98 5.74
CA ILE A 92 -11.39 1.70 4.56
C ILE A 92 -11.08 3.01 3.82
N THR A 93 -12.06 3.86 3.65
CA THR A 93 -11.89 5.17 3.03
C THR A 93 -10.88 6.03 3.77
N ARG A 94 -10.93 6.01 5.10
CA ARG A 94 -9.97 6.75 5.93
C ARG A 94 -8.56 6.21 5.78
N CYS A 95 -8.40 4.90 5.64
CA CYS A 95 -7.09 4.30 5.39
C CYS A 95 -6.52 4.79 4.06
N HIS A 96 -7.32 4.77 3.00
CA HIS A 96 -6.89 5.29 1.70
C HIS A 96 -6.54 6.78 1.79
N GLY A 97 -7.37 7.55 2.49
CA GLY A 97 -7.12 8.98 2.68
C GLY A 97 -5.80 9.27 3.38
N SER A 98 -5.47 8.44 4.37
CA SER A 98 -4.20 8.59 5.09
C SER A 98 -2.99 8.31 4.21
N MET A 99 -3.17 7.54 3.15
CA MET A 99 -2.08 7.15 2.26
C MET A 99 -1.87 8.11 1.09
N THR A 100 -2.73 9.13 0.95
CA THR A 100 -2.65 10.05 -0.20
C THR A 100 -1.35 10.83 -0.24
N THR A 101 -0.67 10.99 0.89
CA THR A 101 0.65 11.62 0.94
C THR A 101 1.64 10.93 0.03
N PHE A 102 1.48 9.62 -0.18
CA PHE A 102 2.40 8.81 -0.97
C PHE A 102 2.01 8.74 -2.44
N ASN A 103 0.99 9.47 -2.87
CA ASN A 103 0.59 9.52 -4.27
C ASN A 103 1.72 10.00 -5.18
N LEU A 104 2.62 10.80 -4.64
CA LEU A 104 3.78 11.32 -5.39
C LEU A 104 4.72 10.22 -5.89
N LEU A 105 4.64 9.02 -5.32
CA LEU A 105 5.50 7.91 -5.71
C LEU A 105 5.02 7.20 -6.99
N PHE A 106 3.73 7.30 -7.31
CA PHE A 106 3.17 6.61 -8.46
C PHE A 106 3.54 7.30 -9.76
N LYS A 107 3.83 6.48 -10.77
CA LYS A 107 4.07 6.97 -12.13
C LYS A 107 2.80 7.55 -12.73
N ASP A 108 1.70 6.84 -12.58
CA ASP A 108 0.40 7.23 -13.14
C ASP A 108 -0.51 7.79 -12.05
N LYS A 109 -1.18 8.90 -12.35
CA LYS A 109 -2.14 9.48 -11.41
C LYS A 109 -3.31 8.55 -11.13
N GLU A 110 -3.66 7.70 -12.10
CA GLU A 110 -4.74 6.73 -11.94
C GLU A 110 -4.43 5.67 -10.91
N SER A 111 -3.15 5.47 -10.59
CA SER A 111 -2.72 4.51 -9.58
C SER A 111 -2.74 5.06 -8.16
N ASN A 112 -3.04 6.33 -7.97
CA ASN A 112 -3.01 6.98 -6.66
C ASN A 112 -3.93 6.26 -5.65
N PHE A 113 -3.58 6.44 -4.39
CA PHE A 113 -4.38 5.94 -3.27
C PHE A 113 -5.75 6.59 -3.21
#